data_60cb43ec1e4b4aa66e06b782c63f2673
#
_entry.id   60cb43ec1e4b4aa66e06b782c63f2673
#
_cell.length_a   1.000
_cell.length_b   1.000
_cell.length_c   1.000
_cell.angle_alpha   90.00
_cell.angle_beta   90.00
_cell.angle_gamma   90.00
#
_symmetry.space_group_name_H-M   'P 1'
#
loop_
_entity.id
_entity.type
_entity.pdbx_description
1 polymer ?
#
loop_
_entity_poly.entity_id
_entity_poly.type
_entity_poly.pdbx_seq_one_letter_code
_entity_poly.pdbx_strand_id
1 'polypeptide(L)'
;MKKTLNPARKARRIFLSSLLVGCLLSMSALAQAVAAAPVQPPSGELRDGQHDFDFNIGTWKIHTRLLLHPLTGSNDWVDLNGTVHVRKVWNGRAQLEEIEADGSTGHFEGLTLFLYNPQAHQWGQYFVDSAVGVLNQPQIGEFKNGRGELFGQESFNGRTIFVRFVWSDITPNSHHVEQSFSDDGGKTWQPNFVATLTRDEETSTGDELPLPSVSSAADGTHDFDFNCGVWKTHIHRLQKPLTGSRTWTDYVGTSVVSKVWGGRASLFELEASGPAGRLEGVGLRLFNPQSHQWSLNWANSTDSVMTTPMVGRFVHGLGQFYDHEEFQGRIIMARNGFSAITPNSSRFEQAFSQDAGKTWETNWIMTFNR
;
A
#
# COMPACT_ATOMS: atom_id res chain seq x y z
N MET A 1 -5.31 -58.96 -39.85
CA MET A 1 -4.45 -60.06 -39.31
C MET A 1 -4.15 -59.67 -37.89
N LYS A 2 -4.78 -60.39 -36.95
CA LYS A 2 -4.23 -61.39 -36.04
C LYS A 2 -3.12 -60.80 -35.18
N LYS A 3 -3.19 -60.74 -33.91
CA LYS A 3 -3.61 -61.53 -32.70
C LYS A 3 -2.61 -61.09 -31.63
N THR A 4 -2.72 -61.00 -30.42
CA THR A 4 -3.49 -61.51 -29.25
C THR A 4 -2.66 -61.20 -28.01
N LEU A 5 -3.31 -60.68 -27.01
CA LEU A 5 -3.56 -61.28 -25.69
C LEU A 5 -2.45 -61.26 -24.61
N ASN A 6 -2.84 -60.64 -23.54
CA ASN A 6 -2.58 -60.79 -22.11
C ASN A 6 -2.22 -62.22 -21.63
N PRO A 7 -1.66 -62.50 -20.45
CA PRO A 7 -2.35 -62.21 -19.20
C PRO A 7 -1.48 -61.96 -17.93
N ALA A 8 -2.20 -61.54 -16.91
CA ALA A 8 -1.85 -61.42 -15.51
C ALA A 8 -1.42 -62.74 -14.82
N ARG A 9 -0.67 -62.65 -13.73
CA ARG A 9 -0.74 -63.59 -12.60
C ARG A 9 -0.48 -62.94 -11.24
N LYS A 10 -1.44 -63.21 -10.36
CA LYS A 10 -1.44 -63.08 -8.90
C LYS A 10 -0.52 -64.15 -8.24
N ALA A 11 -0.04 -63.86 -7.02
CA ALA A 11 -0.13 -64.66 -5.79
C ALA A 11 0.96 -64.22 -4.81
N ARG A 12 0.62 -63.89 -3.63
CA ARG A 12 0.25 -64.56 -2.38
C ARG A 12 1.36 -64.52 -1.35
N ARG A 13 0.97 -64.01 -0.21
CA ARG A 13 1.47 -64.09 1.17
C ARG A 13 2.32 -65.30 1.52
N ILE A 14 3.30 -65.09 2.43
CA ILE A 14 3.53 -65.96 3.60
C ILE A 14 4.19 -65.13 4.71
N PHE A 15 3.65 -65.27 5.90
CA PHE A 15 4.18 -64.88 7.21
C PHE A 15 5.33 -65.77 7.60
N LEU A 16 6.36 -65.25 8.26
CA LEU A 16 7.08 -66.04 9.30
C LEU A 16 7.70 -65.08 10.32
N SER A 17 7.27 -65.28 11.54
CA SER A 17 7.83 -64.75 12.77
C SER A 17 9.17 -65.35 13.08
N SER A 18 10.15 -64.61 13.56
CA SER A 18 11.22 -65.16 14.38
C SER A 18 11.67 -64.13 15.39
N LEU A 19 11.40 -64.33 16.64
CA LEU A 19 12.01 -63.69 17.79
C LEU A 19 13.54 -63.95 17.78
N LEU A 20 14.32 -62.94 18.06
CA LEU A 20 15.61 -63.04 18.71
C LEU A 20 15.85 -61.88 19.64
N VAL A 21 15.91 -62.19 20.91
CA VAL A 21 16.31 -61.39 22.05
C VAL A 21 17.79 -61.08 21.94
N GLY A 22 18.20 -59.86 22.14
CA GLY A 22 19.62 -59.50 22.23
C GLY A 22 19.89 -58.07 22.59
N CYS A 23 20.17 -57.82 23.85
CA CYS A 23 20.95 -56.75 24.47
C CYS A 23 20.62 -55.31 24.22
N LEU A 24 19.93 -54.73 25.18
CA LEU A 24 19.93 -53.35 25.59
C LEU A 24 21.34 -52.81 25.83
N LEU A 25 21.78 -51.86 25.04
CA LEU A 25 22.70 -50.82 25.46
C LEU A 25 22.03 -49.49 25.19
N SER A 26 21.45 -48.94 26.24
CA SER A 26 20.89 -47.60 26.31
C SER A 26 22.01 -46.57 26.20
N MET A 27 22.18 -45.99 25.01
CA MET A 27 22.83 -44.67 24.90
C MET A 27 21.73 -43.62 24.87
N SER A 28 21.40 -43.10 26.05
CA SER A 28 20.63 -41.88 26.22
C SER A 28 21.47 -40.71 25.72
N ALA A 29 21.34 -40.38 24.45
CA ALA A 29 21.77 -39.07 23.95
C ALA A 29 20.78 -38.07 24.51
N LEU A 30 21.15 -37.37 25.60
CA LEU A 30 20.51 -36.12 26.01
C LEU A 30 20.73 -35.11 24.87
N ALA A 31 19.76 -35.01 24.00
CA ALA A 31 19.60 -33.80 23.19
C ALA A 31 19.18 -32.68 24.14
N GLN A 32 20.16 -31.94 24.66
CA GLN A 32 19.90 -30.62 25.25
C GLN A 32 19.36 -29.74 24.12
N ALA A 33 18.05 -29.61 24.08
CA ALA A 33 17.43 -28.49 23.37
C ALA A 33 17.96 -27.23 24.04
N VAL A 34 18.89 -26.56 23.39
CA VAL A 34 19.22 -25.18 23.70
C VAL A 34 17.95 -24.40 23.38
N ALA A 35 17.13 -24.18 24.42
CA ALA A 35 16.04 -23.22 24.32
C ALA A 35 16.71 -21.89 23.97
N ALA A 36 16.49 -21.40 22.75
CA ALA A 36 16.84 -20.04 22.39
C ALA A 36 16.21 -19.15 23.46
N ALA A 37 17.03 -18.40 24.19
CA ALA A 37 16.53 -17.42 25.13
C ALA A 37 15.54 -16.54 24.38
N PRO A 38 14.36 -16.20 24.94
CA PRO A 38 13.46 -15.28 24.32
C PRO A 38 14.26 -13.99 24.06
N VAL A 39 14.30 -13.57 22.79
CA VAL A 39 14.85 -12.27 22.43
C VAL A 39 13.98 -11.26 23.15
N GLN A 40 14.48 -10.74 24.28
CA GLN A 40 13.83 -9.62 24.95
C GLN A 40 13.83 -8.46 23.94
N PRO A 41 12.66 -7.86 23.65
CA PRO A 41 12.64 -6.61 22.91
C PRO A 41 13.54 -5.62 23.66
N PRO A 42 14.27 -4.74 22.96
CA PRO A 42 15.11 -3.75 23.61
C PRO A 42 14.27 -2.98 24.63
N SER A 43 14.70 -2.97 25.88
CA SER A 43 14.04 -2.33 27.02
C SER A 43 14.31 -0.81 27.03
N GLY A 44 14.09 -0.16 25.87
CA GLY A 44 14.06 1.27 25.69
C GLY A 44 12.70 1.66 25.17
N GLU A 45 12.12 2.72 25.72
CA GLU A 45 10.95 3.36 25.15
C GLU A 45 11.26 3.68 23.68
N LEU A 46 10.47 3.16 22.73
CA LEU A 46 10.67 3.43 21.32
C LEU A 46 10.54 4.94 21.09
N ARG A 47 11.50 5.54 20.40
CA ARG A 47 11.45 6.96 20.06
C ARG A 47 10.24 7.22 19.14
N ASP A 48 9.45 8.21 19.49
CA ASP A 48 8.42 8.70 18.56
C ASP A 48 9.10 9.35 17.36
N GLY A 49 8.92 8.75 16.19
CA GLY A 49 9.48 9.20 14.91
C GLY A 49 8.49 9.94 14.02
N GLN A 50 7.31 10.34 14.53
CA GLN A 50 6.25 10.96 13.71
C GLN A 50 6.72 12.20 12.94
N HIS A 51 7.74 12.91 13.41
CA HIS A 51 8.26 14.12 12.80
C HIS A 51 9.53 13.91 11.96
N ASP A 52 9.95 12.67 11.77
CA ASP A 52 11.23 12.38 11.12
C ASP A 52 11.28 12.78 9.64
N PHE A 53 10.15 12.77 8.94
CA PHE A 53 10.03 13.24 7.56
C PHE A 53 9.64 14.73 7.43
N ASP A 54 9.52 15.48 8.52
CA ASP A 54 9.11 16.90 8.43
C ASP A 54 10.08 17.77 7.61
N PHE A 55 11.34 17.37 7.48
CA PHE A 55 12.32 18.05 6.63
C PHE A 55 11.92 18.02 5.16
N ASN A 56 11.21 16.98 4.71
CA ASN A 56 10.83 16.78 3.31
C ASN A 56 9.71 17.73 2.84
N ILE A 57 8.97 18.35 3.76
CA ILE A 57 7.83 19.20 3.44
C ILE A 57 8.27 20.46 2.69
N GLY A 58 7.56 20.79 1.60
CA GLY A 58 7.78 21.97 0.77
C GLY A 58 8.02 21.63 -0.70
N THR A 59 8.57 22.59 -1.43
CA THR A 59 8.87 22.46 -2.86
C THR A 59 10.37 22.29 -3.07
N TRP A 60 10.71 21.38 -3.95
CA TRP A 60 12.10 20.99 -4.21
C TRP A 60 12.38 20.93 -5.71
N LYS A 61 13.56 21.33 -6.12
CA LYS A 61 14.17 20.95 -7.40
C LYS A 61 14.85 19.61 -7.20
N ILE A 62 14.55 18.64 -8.06
CA ILE A 62 15.13 17.30 -8.02
C ILE A 62 16.05 17.06 -9.22
N HIS A 63 17.23 16.53 -8.95
CA HIS A 63 18.09 15.91 -9.94
C HIS A 63 18.22 14.44 -9.61
N THR A 64 17.81 13.59 -10.54
CA THR A 64 17.78 12.12 -10.38
C THR A 64 18.67 11.45 -11.41
N ARG A 65 19.40 10.43 -10.97
CA ARG A 65 20.07 9.46 -11.83
C ARG A 65 19.38 8.11 -11.69
N LEU A 66 18.93 7.55 -12.80
CA LEU A 66 18.26 6.25 -12.87
C LEU A 66 19.09 5.25 -13.65
N LEU A 67 19.36 4.07 -13.07
CA LEU A 67 20.03 2.97 -13.77
C LEU A 67 19.01 2.20 -14.61
N LEU A 68 19.17 2.18 -15.92
CA LEU A 68 18.18 1.59 -16.86
C LEU A 68 18.04 0.08 -16.72
N HIS A 69 19.12 -0.62 -16.39
CA HIS A 69 19.15 -2.09 -16.34
C HIS A 69 19.74 -2.59 -15.01
N PRO A 70 19.04 -2.41 -13.88
CA PRO A 70 19.52 -2.88 -12.58
C PRO A 70 19.70 -4.41 -12.55
N LEU A 71 20.65 -4.88 -11.74
CA LEU A 71 20.97 -6.29 -11.51
C LEU A 71 21.42 -7.06 -12.77
N THR A 72 21.90 -6.34 -13.78
CA THR A 72 22.46 -6.94 -15.02
C THR A 72 23.95 -6.71 -15.19
N GLY A 73 24.57 -5.93 -14.29
CA GLY A 73 25.95 -5.44 -14.43
C GLY A 73 26.07 -4.22 -15.35
N SER A 74 24.96 -3.65 -15.82
CA SER A 74 24.94 -2.40 -16.59
C SER A 74 25.36 -1.20 -15.74
N ASN A 75 25.96 -0.20 -16.40
CA ASN A 75 26.25 1.13 -15.87
C ASN A 75 25.57 2.23 -16.70
N ASP A 76 24.48 1.90 -17.38
CA ASP A 76 23.73 2.84 -18.24
C ASP A 76 22.81 3.69 -17.38
N TRP A 77 23.30 4.84 -16.94
CA TRP A 77 22.57 5.81 -16.15
C TRP A 77 21.99 6.90 -17.04
N VAL A 78 20.78 7.33 -16.70
CA VAL A 78 20.13 8.50 -17.30
C VAL A 78 19.82 9.52 -16.24
N ASP A 79 19.86 10.80 -16.62
CA ASP A 79 19.54 11.92 -15.73
C ASP A 79 18.13 12.43 -16.04
N LEU A 80 17.39 12.72 -14.96
CA LEU A 80 16.09 13.41 -14.98
C LEU A 80 16.19 14.63 -14.06
N ASN A 81 15.53 15.71 -14.46
CA ASN A 81 15.42 16.92 -13.66
C ASN A 81 13.95 17.31 -13.55
N GLY A 82 13.58 17.86 -12.40
CA GLY A 82 12.19 18.20 -12.19
C GLY A 82 11.90 18.87 -10.86
N THR A 83 10.66 18.76 -10.43
CA THR A 83 10.16 19.32 -9.18
C THR A 83 9.49 18.27 -8.34
N VAL A 84 9.54 18.48 -7.02
CA VAL A 84 8.85 17.65 -6.03
C VAL A 84 8.08 18.57 -5.10
N HIS A 85 6.80 18.28 -4.91
CA HIS A 85 5.95 18.94 -3.95
C HIS A 85 5.55 18.01 -2.85
N VAL A 86 5.86 18.35 -1.60
CA VAL A 86 5.51 17.55 -0.43
C VAL A 86 4.65 18.37 0.52
N ARG A 87 3.49 17.82 0.86
CA ARG A 87 2.58 18.44 1.81
C ARG A 87 2.16 17.48 2.92
N LYS A 88 1.92 18.05 4.10
CA LYS A 88 1.29 17.28 5.19
C LYS A 88 -0.16 16.99 4.82
N VAL A 89 -0.56 15.77 5.10
CA VAL A 89 -1.95 15.32 5.02
C VAL A 89 -2.31 14.62 6.32
N TRP A 90 -3.60 14.42 6.56
CA TRP A 90 -4.09 13.68 7.71
C TRP A 90 -3.51 14.18 9.05
N ASN A 91 -3.55 15.49 9.27
CA ASN A 91 -3.02 16.18 10.47
C ASN A 91 -1.54 15.86 10.76
N GLY A 92 -0.72 15.68 9.73
CA GLY A 92 0.73 15.40 9.85
C GLY A 92 1.10 13.96 10.16
N ARG A 93 0.13 13.03 10.20
CA ARG A 93 0.41 11.59 10.28
C ARG A 93 0.84 10.99 8.97
N ALA A 94 0.59 11.71 7.87
CA ALA A 94 0.98 11.32 6.54
C ALA A 94 1.53 12.52 5.79
N GLN A 95 2.28 12.22 4.73
CA GLN A 95 2.75 13.21 3.76
C GLN A 95 2.46 12.69 2.37
N LEU A 96 2.00 13.57 1.49
CA LEU A 96 1.85 13.30 0.07
C LEU A 96 2.95 14.02 -0.68
N GLU A 97 3.71 13.27 -1.46
CA GLU A 97 4.77 13.76 -2.33
C GLU A 97 4.35 13.54 -3.78
N GLU A 98 4.41 14.59 -4.58
CA GLU A 98 4.15 14.59 -6.02
C GLU A 98 5.45 14.94 -6.73
N ILE A 99 5.87 14.11 -7.67
CA ILE A 99 7.13 14.19 -8.39
C ILE A 99 6.82 14.37 -9.87
N GLU A 100 7.39 15.39 -10.50
CA GLU A 100 7.40 15.56 -11.95
C GLU A 100 8.84 15.74 -12.41
N ALA A 101 9.29 14.98 -13.40
CA ALA A 101 10.65 15.05 -13.92
C ALA A 101 10.71 14.72 -15.41
N ASP A 102 11.63 15.36 -16.10
CA ASP A 102 11.90 15.14 -17.52
C ASP A 102 13.34 14.72 -17.75
N GLY A 103 13.54 13.85 -18.73
CA GLY A 103 14.88 13.38 -19.13
C GLY A 103 14.88 12.76 -20.52
N SER A 104 15.99 12.16 -20.89
CA SER A 104 16.14 11.51 -22.19
C SER A 104 15.17 10.33 -22.41
N THR A 105 14.63 9.77 -21.33
CA THR A 105 13.63 8.68 -21.36
C THR A 105 12.20 9.17 -21.45
N GLY A 106 11.98 10.48 -21.43
CA GLY A 106 10.66 11.13 -21.48
C GLY A 106 10.24 11.77 -20.18
N HIS A 107 8.95 12.04 -20.07
CA HIS A 107 8.30 12.62 -18.89
C HIS A 107 7.98 11.53 -17.87
N PHE A 108 8.18 11.83 -16.59
CA PHE A 108 7.91 10.96 -15.46
C PHE A 108 7.07 11.70 -14.44
N GLU A 109 6.01 11.07 -13.96
CA GLU A 109 5.22 11.52 -12.81
C GLU A 109 5.14 10.40 -11.78
N GLY A 110 5.52 10.70 -10.56
CA GLY A 110 5.45 9.81 -9.41
C GLY A 110 4.65 10.40 -8.26
N LEU A 111 4.09 9.55 -7.44
CA LEU A 111 3.43 9.93 -6.21
C LEU A 111 3.89 9.02 -5.09
N THR A 112 4.25 9.60 -3.95
CA THR A 112 4.56 8.84 -2.73
C THR A 112 3.63 9.26 -1.62
N LEU A 113 2.97 8.28 -0.98
CA LEU A 113 2.29 8.49 0.28
C LEU A 113 3.14 7.92 1.40
N PHE A 114 3.60 8.79 2.30
CA PHE A 114 4.29 8.40 3.53
C PHE A 114 3.27 8.29 4.66
N LEU A 115 3.26 7.16 5.36
CA LEU A 115 2.38 6.91 6.50
C LEU A 115 3.21 6.56 7.73
N TYR A 116 2.96 7.25 8.84
CA TYR A 116 3.56 6.91 10.13
C TYR A 116 2.70 5.91 10.90
N ASN A 117 3.28 4.76 11.24
CA ASN A 117 2.66 3.76 12.09
C ASN A 117 2.97 4.07 13.57
N PRO A 118 1.99 4.55 14.36
CA PRO A 118 2.23 4.94 15.75
C PRO A 118 2.42 3.74 16.69
N GLN A 119 2.07 2.53 16.28
CA GLN A 119 2.29 1.32 17.07
C GLN A 119 3.69 0.76 16.88
N ALA A 120 4.18 0.76 15.63
CA ALA A 120 5.50 0.26 15.29
C ALA A 120 6.60 1.33 15.40
N HIS A 121 6.23 2.62 15.51
CA HIS A 121 7.13 3.77 15.44
C HIS A 121 7.94 3.78 14.13
N GLN A 122 7.31 3.40 13.02
CA GLN A 122 7.93 3.29 11.71
C GLN A 122 7.14 4.04 10.65
N TRP A 123 7.84 4.43 9.61
CA TRP A 123 7.26 4.99 8.39
C TRP A 123 7.12 3.93 7.31
N GLY A 124 6.01 3.98 6.59
CA GLY A 124 5.79 3.28 5.35
C GLY A 124 5.81 4.25 4.18
N GLN A 125 6.62 3.96 3.17
CA GLN A 125 6.71 4.69 1.90
C GLN A 125 5.97 3.89 0.83
N TYR A 126 4.88 4.43 0.30
CA TYR A 126 4.01 3.82 -0.69
C TYR A 126 4.11 4.60 -1.99
N PHE A 127 4.75 4.04 -2.99
CA PHE A 127 5.03 4.69 -4.26
C PHE A 127 4.11 4.20 -5.38
N VAL A 128 3.76 5.09 -6.31
CA VAL A 128 3.07 4.79 -7.56
C VAL A 128 3.61 5.64 -8.71
N ASP A 129 3.83 5.00 -9.85
CA ASP A 129 4.10 5.64 -11.14
C ASP A 129 2.77 5.91 -11.87
N SER A 130 2.58 7.12 -12.40
CA SER A 130 1.34 7.53 -13.07
C SER A 130 1.02 6.72 -14.32
N ALA A 131 2.04 6.20 -15.01
CA ALA A 131 1.87 5.36 -16.20
C ALA A 131 1.29 3.98 -15.87
N VAL A 132 1.41 3.54 -14.60
CA VAL A 132 0.92 2.24 -14.12
C VAL A 132 -0.34 2.39 -13.27
N GLY A 133 -0.40 3.40 -12.40
CA GLY A 133 -1.54 3.66 -11.51
C GLY A 133 -1.80 2.53 -10.49
N VAL A 134 -0.76 1.80 -10.09
CA VAL A 134 -0.83 0.73 -9.09
C VAL A 134 0.17 1.02 -7.99
N LEU A 135 -0.30 1.00 -6.75
CA LEU A 135 0.55 1.22 -5.58
C LEU A 135 1.52 0.06 -5.38
N ASN A 136 2.81 0.37 -5.26
CA ASN A 136 3.83 -0.63 -4.98
C ASN A 136 3.71 -1.17 -3.54
N GLN A 137 4.34 -2.31 -3.28
CA GLN A 137 4.53 -2.78 -1.91
C GLN A 137 5.37 -1.75 -1.14
N PRO A 138 5.02 -1.43 0.12
CA PRO A 138 5.71 -0.38 0.86
C PRO A 138 7.13 -0.77 1.24
N GLN A 139 8.00 0.23 1.30
CA GLN A 139 9.23 0.15 2.05
C GLN A 139 8.97 0.71 3.45
N ILE A 140 9.35 -0.05 4.48
CA ILE A 140 9.07 0.26 5.88
C ILE A 140 10.37 0.42 6.65
N GLY A 141 10.44 1.43 7.50
CA GLY A 141 11.63 1.69 8.29
C GLY A 141 11.54 2.90 9.21
N GLU A 142 12.68 3.36 9.67
CA GLU A 142 12.80 4.43 10.66
C GLU A 142 14.03 5.30 10.42
N PHE A 143 14.09 6.42 11.12
CA PHE A 143 15.26 7.30 11.12
C PHE A 143 16.11 7.06 12.36
N LYS A 144 17.44 6.98 12.18
CA LYS A 144 18.44 6.92 13.22
C LYS A 144 19.59 7.87 12.90
N ASN A 145 19.96 8.73 13.84
CA ASN A 145 21.09 9.65 13.69
C ASN A 145 21.04 10.53 12.44
N GLY A 146 19.84 11.04 12.09
CA GLY A 146 19.65 11.88 10.91
C GLY A 146 19.67 11.15 9.58
N ARG A 147 19.57 9.82 9.57
CA ARG A 147 19.51 8.98 8.37
C ARG A 147 18.28 8.07 8.44
N GLY A 148 17.46 8.09 7.40
CA GLY A 148 16.32 7.18 7.22
C GLY A 148 16.72 5.96 6.41
N GLU A 149 16.30 4.76 6.85
CA GLU A 149 16.44 3.54 6.06
C GLU A 149 15.13 2.78 6.06
N LEU A 150 14.58 2.55 4.87
CA LEU A 150 13.33 1.83 4.65
C LEU A 150 13.58 0.63 3.74
N PHE A 151 12.97 -0.49 4.07
CA PHE A 151 13.17 -1.76 3.38
C PHE A 151 11.86 -2.36 2.93
N GLY A 152 11.88 -3.03 1.79
CA GLY A 152 10.74 -3.75 1.25
C GLY A 152 11.18 -4.87 0.31
N GLN A 153 10.19 -5.49 -0.30
CA GLN A 153 10.36 -6.48 -1.36
C GLN A 153 9.47 -6.10 -2.53
N GLU A 154 9.94 -6.36 -3.73
CA GLU A 154 9.14 -6.20 -4.94
C GLU A 154 9.43 -7.29 -5.98
N SER A 155 8.56 -7.40 -6.97
CA SER A 155 8.80 -8.23 -8.13
C SER A 155 9.50 -7.42 -9.21
N PHE A 156 10.71 -7.83 -9.57
CA PHE A 156 11.50 -7.20 -10.62
C PHE A 156 11.95 -8.25 -11.63
N ASN A 157 11.60 -8.08 -12.91
CA ASN A 157 11.91 -9.02 -13.99
C ASN A 157 11.57 -10.48 -13.65
N GLY A 158 10.40 -10.71 -13.02
CA GLY A 158 9.91 -12.05 -12.64
C GLY A 158 10.61 -12.69 -11.45
N ARG A 159 11.45 -11.94 -10.73
CA ARG A 159 12.09 -12.38 -9.48
C ARG A 159 11.70 -11.48 -8.33
N THR A 160 11.59 -12.02 -7.13
CA THR A 160 11.46 -11.22 -5.91
C THR A 160 12.84 -10.71 -5.50
N ILE A 161 12.95 -9.41 -5.29
CA ILE A 161 14.16 -8.74 -4.84
C ILE A 161 13.89 -7.96 -3.55
N PHE A 162 14.96 -7.65 -2.80
CA PHE A 162 14.89 -6.66 -1.73
C PHE A 162 15.14 -5.26 -2.27
N VAL A 163 14.42 -4.30 -1.71
CA VAL A 163 14.55 -2.87 -2.00
C VAL A 163 14.92 -2.14 -0.72
N ARG A 164 15.88 -1.23 -0.80
CA ARG A 164 16.26 -0.35 0.28
C ARG A 164 16.22 1.09 -0.20
N PHE A 165 15.53 1.95 0.53
CA PHE A 165 15.63 3.40 0.41
C PHE A 165 16.43 3.98 1.56
N VAL A 166 17.31 4.92 1.22
CA VAL A 166 18.14 5.64 2.16
C VAL A 166 17.93 7.14 1.96
N TRP A 167 17.56 7.82 3.04
CA TRP A 167 17.44 9.26 3.14
C TRP A 167 18.61 9.79 3.97
N SER A 168 19.44 10.65 3.38
CA SER A 168 20.71 11.12 4.01
C SER A 168 21.02 12.56 3.65
N ASP A 169 22.11 13.07 4.23
CA ASP A 169 22.63 14.41 4.00
C ASP A 169 21.57 15.50 4.19
N ILE A 170 20.70 15.28 5.19
CA ILE A 170 19.54 16.10 5.46
C ILE A 170 19.95 17.43 6.06
N THR A 171 19.62 18.50 5.36
CA THR A 171 19.76 19.89 5.80
C THR A 171 18.42 20.61 5.61
N PRO A 172 18.25 21.86 6.09
CA PRO A 172 17.05 22.64 5.80
C PRO A 172 16.80 22.87 4.31
N ASN A 173 17.85 22.86 3.48
CA ASN A 173 17.80 23.27 2.06
C ASN A 173 18.17 22.15 1.08
N SER A 174 18.55 20.96 1.57
CA SER A 174 18.89 19.84 0.70
C SER A 174 18.78 18.50 1.42
N HIS A 175 18.55 17.45 0.65
CA HIS A 175 18.71 16.07 1.11
C HIS A 175 18.97 15.14 -0.07
N HIS A 176 19.42 13.93 0.25
CA HIS A 176 19.77 12.90 -0.69
C HIS A 176 18.92 11.65 -0.49
N VAL A 177 18.51 11.01 -1.59
CA VAL A 177 17.73 9.78 -1.59
C VAL A 177 18.41 8.76 -2.50
N GLU A 178 18.64 7.56 -1.98
CA GLU A 178 19.15 6.43 -2.74
C GLU A 178 18.20 5.25 -2.64
N GLN A 179 17.80 4.69 -3.78
CA GLN A 179 17.21 3.35 -3.84
C GLN A 179 18.27 2.36 -4.28
N SER A 180 18.32 1.22 -3.63
CA SER A 180 19.19 0.11 -3.98
C SER A 180 18.42 -1.20 -4.03
N PHE A 181 18.78 -2.06 -5.00
CA PHE A 181 18.24 -3.41 -5.15
C PHE A 181 19.23 -4.46 -4.68
N SER A 182 18.69 -5.58 -4.17
CA SER A 182 19.46 -6.78 -3.83
C SER A 182 18.70 -8.04 -4.27
N ASP A 183 19.36 -8.92 -5.00
CA ASP A 183 18.83 -10.24 -5.41
C ASP A 183 19.52 -11.43 -4.70
N ASP A 184 20.32 -11.13 -3.68
CA ASP A 184 21.09 -12.11 -2.90
C ASP A 184 20.72 -12.15 -1.40
N GLY A 185 19.54 -11.63 -1.06
CA GLY A 185 19.03 -11.60 0.30
C GLY A 185 19.64 -10.49 1.16
N GLY A 186 20.01 -9.37 0.55
CA GLY A 186 20.54 -8.19 1.24
C GLY A 186 22.04 -8.25 1.55
N LYS A 187 22.78 -9.21 0.99
CA LYS A 187 24.23 -9.31 1.18
C LYS A 187 24.97 -8.25 0.38
N THR A 188 24.52 -8.01 -0.86
CA THR A 188 25.01 -6.92 -1.70
C THR A 188 23.85 -6.05 -2.15
N TRP A 189 24.14 -4.76 -2.38
CA TRP A 189 23.17 -3.76 -2.78
C TRP A 189 23.70 -3.00 -3.99
N GLN A 190 22.89 -2.90 -5.03
CA GLN A 190 23.19 -2.09 -6.20
C GLN A 190 22.31 -0.85 -6.20
N PRO A 191 22.87 0.37 -6.06
CA PRO A 191 22.12 1.60 -6.31
C PRO A 191 21.56 1.61 -7.72
N ASN A 192 20.28 1.96 -7.84
CA ASN A 192 19.60 2.03 -9.13
C ASN A 192 18.82 3.32 -9.34
N PHE A 193 18.59 4.06 -8.26
CA PHE A 193 18.02 5.41 -8.27
C PHE A 193 18.76 6.24 -7.25
N VAL A 194 19.22 7.42 -7.65
CA VAL A 194 19.94 8.35 -6.79
C VAL A 194 19.40 9.74 -7.08
N ALA A 195 18.88 10.41 -6.08
CA ALA A 195 18.31 11.74 -6.20
C ALA A 195 18.92 12.71 -5.20
N THR A 196 19.16 13.94 -5.66
CA THR A 196 19.48 15.09 -4.83
C THR A 196 18.35 16.09 -4.95
N LEU A 197 17.78 16.47 -3.80
CA LEU A 197 16.75 17.47 -3.72
C LEU A 197 17.33 18.75 -3.11
N THR A 198 17.04 19.86 -3.75
CA THR A 198 17.43 21.22 -3.30
C THR A 198 16.17 22.06 -3.17
N ARG A 199 16.01 22.74 -2.03
CA ARG A 199 14.79 23.54 -1.78
C ARG A 199 14.60 24.60 -2.84
N ASP A 200 13.38 24.67 -3.37
CA ASP A 200 12.99 25.73 -4.29
C ASP A 200 12.36 26.89 -3.51
N GLU A 201 13.13 27.97 -3.36
CA GLU A 201 12.71 29.17 -2.61
C GLU A 201 11.74 30.07 -3.41
N GLU A 202 11.66 29.88 -4.74
CA GLU A 202 10.87 30.74 -5.62
C GLU A 202 9.36 30.43 -5.60
N THR A 203 8.95 29.24 -5.12
CA THR A 203 7.54 28.78 -5.15
C THR A 203 6.85 28.75 -3.78
N SER A 204 7.25 29.56 -2.82
CA SER A 204 6.61 29.64 -1.49
C SER A 204 5.24 30.33 -1.46
N THR A 205 4.70 30.76 -2.58
CA THR A 205 3.32 31.25 -2.72
C THR A 205 2.46 30.08 -3.20
N GLY A 206 1.50 29.66 -2.37
CA GLY A 206 0.59 28.54 -2.62
C GLY A 206 -0.34 28.70 -3.83
N ASP A 207 0.23 28.77 -4.99
CA ASP A 207 -0.50 28.71 -6.25
C ASP A 207 -0.68 27.23 -6.64
N GLU A 208 -1.94 26.84 -6.65
CA GLU A 208 -2.41 25.61 -7.28
C GLU A 208 -1.84 25.57 -8.72
N LEU A 209 -1.04 24.54 -9.02
CA LEU A 209 -0.46 24.35 -10.35
C LEU A 209 -1.57 24.45 -11.42
N PRO A 210 -1.35 25.12 -12.56
CA PRO A 210 -2.35 25.20 -13.61
C PRO A 210 -2.74 23.79 -14.04
N LEU A 211 -4.02 23.45 -13.83
CA LEU A 211 -4.57 22.16 -14.27
C LEU A 211 -4.34 22.00 -15.77
N PRO A 212 -3.74 20.90 -16.23
CA PRO A 212 -3.67 20.60 -17.65
C PRO A 212 -5.08 20.58 -18.23
N SER A 213 -5.26 21.16 -19.41
CA SER A 213 -6.53 21.28 -20.10
C SER A 213 -7.18 19.91 -20.25
N VAL A 214 -8.36 19.76 -19.67
CA VAL A 214 -9.14 18.51 -19.62
C VAL A 214 -9.44 18.03 -21.04
N SER A 215 -8.80 16.95 -21.44
CA SER A 215 -9.31 16.08 -22.50
C SER A 215 -10.52 15.34 -21.92
N SER A 216 -11.70 15.50 -22.52
CA SER A 216 -12.91 14.78 -22.15
C SER A 216 -12.81 13.32 -22.64
N ALA A 217 -11.95 12.53 -22.04
CA ALA A 217 -11.86 11.11 -22.34
C ALA A 217 -12.94 10.36 -21.53
N ALA A 218 -13.81 9.66 -22.23
CA ALA A 218 -14.82 8.76 -21.63
C ALA A 218 -14.16 7.42 -21.14
N ASP A 219 -12.93 7.51 -20.65
CA ASP A 219 -12.10 6.36 -20.26
C ASP A 219 -12.24 5.96 -18.79
N GLY A 220 -12.96 6.77 -17.98
CA GLY A 220 -13.14 6.56 -16.55
C GLY A 220 -12.16 7.36 -15.68
N THR A 221 -11.19 8.08 -16.26
CA THR A 221 -10.18 8.87 -15.53
C THR A 221 -10.80 9.89 -14.55
N HIS A 222 -11.98 10.42 -14.87
CA HIS A 222 -12.65 11.46 -14.09
C HIS A 222 -13.85 10.94 -13.26
N ASP A 223 -13.99 9.63 -13.14
CA ASP A 223 -15.14 9.03 -12.47
C ASP A 223 -15.29 9.42 -10.99
N PHE A 224 -14.20 9.81 -10.31
CA PHE A 224 -14.23 10.29 -8.92
C PHE A 224 -14.32 11.82 -8.76
N ASP A 225 -14.39 12.59 -9.83
CA ASP A 225 -14.45 14.04 -9.76
C ASP A 225 -15.65 14.56 -8.95
N PHE A 226 -16.76 13.84 -8.97
CA PHE A 226 -17.95 14.17 -8.18
C PHE A 226 -17.69 14.27 -6.68
N ASN A 227 -16.71 13.50 -6.19
CA ASN A 227 -16.43 13.39 -4.76
C ASN A 227 -15.40 14.42 -4.25
N CYS A 228 -14.79 15.23 -5.15
CA CYS A 228 -13.79 16.23 -4.74
C CYS A 228 -14.42 17.36 -3.94
N GLY A 229 -13.69 17.84 -2.91
CA GLY A 229 -14.08 18.93 -2.02
C GLY A 229 -14.31 18.50 -0.59
N VAL A 230 -14.99 19.36 0.19
CA VAL A 230 -15.27 19.15 1.62
C VAL A 230 -16.72 18.71 1.78
N TRP A 231 -16.91 17.67 2.60
CA TRP A 231 -18.20 17.02 2.80
C TRP A 231 -18.53 16.85 4.27
N LYS A 232 -19.76 17.11 4.64
CA LYS A 232 -20.35 16.61 5.89
C LYS A 232 -20.62 15.12 5.68
N THR A 233 -20.08 14.29 6.56
CA THR A 233 -20.14 12.83 6.43
C THR A 233 -20.88 12.24 7.59
N HIS A 234 -21.88 11.43 7.30
CA HIS A 234 -22.56 10.58 8.28
C HIS A 234 -22.28 9.11 7.96
N ILE A 235 -21.85 8.37 8.98
CA ILE A 235 -21.47 6.96 8.87
C ILE A 235 -22.38 6.13 9.76
N HIS A 236 -22.95 5.08 9.20
CA HIS A 236 -23.72 4.06 9.87
C HIS A 236 -22.97 2.72 9.74
N ARG A 237 -22.43 2.22 10.86
CA ARG A 237 -21.54 1.05 10.89
C ARG A 237 -22.15 -0.09 11.66
N LEU A 238 -22.26 -1.27 11.04
CA LEU A 238 -22.73 -2.50 11.67
C LEU A 238 -21.72 -2.99 12.71
N GLN A 239 -22.18 -3.23 13.92
CA GLN A 239 -21.36 -3.85 14.95
C GLN A 239 -21.33 -5.37 14.75
N LYS A 240 -20.11 -5.94 14.74
CA LYS A 240 -19.89 -7.39 14.57
C LYS A 240 -20.51 -7.92 13.27
N PRO A 241 -20.01 -7.49 12.08
CA PRO A 241 -20.44 -8.05 10.81
C PRO A 241 -20.30 -9.57 10.75
N LEU A 242 -21.10 -10.21 9.92
CA LEU A 242 -21.14 -11.66 9.66
C LEU A 242 -21.45 -12.53 10.87
N THR A 243 -22.07 -11.95 11.92
CA THR A 243 -22.51 -12.68 13.12
C THR A 243 -24.04 -12.72 13.26
N GLY A 244 -24.77 -12.17 12.29
CA GLY A 244 -26.21 -11.95 12.38
C GLY A 244 -26.60 -10.75 13.25
N SER A 245 -25.63 -9.92 13.66
CA SER A 245 -25.86 -8.67 14.38
C SER A 245 -26.72 -7.72 13.56
N ARG A 246 -27.62 -6.98 14.25
CA ARG A 246 -28.42 -5.89 13.70
C ARG A 246 -28.16 -4.56 14.42
N THR A 247 -27.12 -4.51 15.24
CA THR A 247 -26.76 -3.32 16.00
C THR A 247 -25.85 -2.43 15.16
N TRP A 248 -26.29 -1.21 14.93
CA TRP A 248 -25.56 -0.21 14.18
C TRP A 248 -25.10 0.93 15.10
N THR A 249 -24.01 1.59 14.74
CA THR A 249 -23.48 2.75 15.45
C THR A 249 -23.26 3.87 14.46
N ASP A 250 -23.69 5.07 14.84
CA ASP A 250 -23.58 6.26 14.02
C ASP A 250 -22.33 7.06 14.38
N TYR A 251 -21.71 7.64 13.34
CA TYR A 251 -20.62 8.60 13.46
C TYR A 251 -20.92 9.78 12.54
N VAL A 252 -20.54 10.97 12.96
CA VAL A 252 -20.64 12.20 12.17
C VAL A 252 -19.29 12.88 12.09
N GLY A 253 -19.03 13.50 10.97
CA GLY A 253 -17.73 14.14 10.77
C GLY A 253 -17.60 14.82 9.43
N THR A 254 -16.35 14.97 9.00
CA THR A 254 -15.97 15.64 7.77
C THR A 254 -15.10 14.72 6.94
N SER A 255 -15.30 14.77 5.63
CA SER A 255 -14.37 14.22 4.66
C SER A 255 -13.84 15.30 3.76
N VAL A 256 -12.56 15.25 3.44
CA VAL A 256 -11.91 16.10 2.47
C VAL A 256 -11.36 15.25 1.35
N VAL A 257 -11.67 15.60 0.11
CA VAL A 257 -11.17 14.88 -1.06
C VAL A 257 -10.42 15.86 -1.96
N SER A 258 -9.12 15.64 -2.12
CA SER A 258 -8.23 16.44 -2.96
C SER A 258 -7.91 15.71 -4.25
N LYS A 259 -7.96 16.42 -5.38
CA LYS A 259 -7.47 15.90 -6.67
C LYS A 259 -5.94 15.83 -6.66
N VAL A 260 -5.41 14.81 -7.30
CA VAL A 260 -3.98 14.61 -7.56
C VAL A 260 -3.85 14.23 -9.03
N TRP A 261 -2.77 14.59 -9.69
CA TRP A 261 -2.52 14.30 -11.10
C TRP A 261 -3.67 14.68 -12.04
N GLY A 262 -4.25 15.85 -11.87
CA GLY A 262 -5.36 16.31 -12.70
C GLY A 262 -6.64 15.45 -12.62
N GLY A 263 -6.81 14.66 -11.56
CA GLY A 263 -7.96 13.78 -11.31
C GLY A 263 -7.70 12.30 -11.58
N ARG A 264 -6.51 11.91 -12.09
CA ARG A 264 -6.11 10.50 -12.24
C ARG A 264 -5.82 9.82 -10.88
N ALA A 265 -5.69 10.61 -9.84
CA ALA A 265 -5.64 10.16 -8.46
C ALA A 265 -6.46 11.12 -7.58
N SER A 266 -6.88 10.65 -6.40
CA SER A 266 -7.45 11.50 -5.37
C SER A 266 -7.10 11.01 -3.98
N LEU A 267 -6.84 11.97 -3.09
CA LEU A 267 -6.64 11.71 -1.67
C LEU A 267 -7.95 11.97 -0.93
N PHE A 268 -8.39 10.99 -0.15
CA PHE A 268 -9.58 11.05 0.70
C PHE A 268 -9.15 11.04 2.16
N GLU A 269 -9.52 12.05 2.92
CA GLU A 269 -9.27 12.17 4.35
C GLU A 269 -10.60 12.15 5.10
N LEU A 270 -10.71 11.30 6.13
CA LEU A 270 -11.90 11.15 6.94
C LEU A 270 -11.59 11.40 8.42
N GLU A 271 -12.41 12.27 9.03
CA GLU A 271 -12.49 12.44 10.47
C GLU A 271 -13.95 12.39 10.93
N ALA A 272 -14.29 11.44 11.77
CA ALA A 272 -15.64 11.30 12.31
C ALA A 272 -15.61 10.85 13.76
N SER A 273 -16.65 11.20 14.51
CA SER A 273 -16.79 10.86 15.93
C SER A 273 -18.18 10.29 16.19
N GLY A 274 -18.27 9.35 17.12
CA GLY A 274 -19.51 8.70 17.52
C GLY A 274 -19.42 8.07 18.89
N PRO A 275 -20.47 7.37 19.34
CA PRO A 275 -20.51 6.76 20.66
C PRO A 275 -19.41 5.73 20.94
N ALA A 276 -18.87 5.10 19.90
CA ALA A 276 -17.78 4.13 20.01
C ALA A 276 -16.39 4.74 19.78
N GLY A 277 -16.25 6.06 19.81
CA GLY A 277 -14.98 6.78 19.68
C GLY A 277 -14.82 7.52 18.36
N ARG A 278 -13.57 7.69 17.92
CA ARG A 278 -13.22 8.36 16.67
C ARG A 278 -12.96 7.35 15.56
N LEU A 279 -13.34 7.73 14.35
CA LEU A 279 -12.98 7.06 13.10
C LEU A 279 -12.17 8.07 12.26
N GLU A 280 -10.94 7.72 12.00
CA GLU A 280 -10.04 8.52 11.18
C GLU A 280 -9.33 7.63 10.18
N GLY A 281 -9.15 8.13 8.98
CA GLY A 281 -8.44 7.39 7.97
C GLY A 281 -8.12 8.20 6.73
N VAL A 282 -7.22 7.68 5.92
CA VAL A 282 -6.81 8.24 4.65
C VAL A 282 -6.98 7.20 3.55
N GLY A 283 -7.50 7.62 2.41
CA GLY A 283 -7.64 6.80 1.22
C GLY A 283 -6.91 7.41 0.04
N LEU A 284 -6.12 6.61 -0.66
CA LEU A 284 -5.53 6.99 -1.93
C LEU A 284 -6.25 6.21 -3.03
N ARG A 285 -6.90 6.92 -3.95
CA ARG A 285 -7.57 6.33 -5.11
C ARG A 285 -6.72 6.59 -6.33
N LEU A 286 -6.47 5.55 -7.11
CA LEU A 286 -5.56 5.59 -8.25
C LEU A 286 -6.24 5.01 -9.49
N PHE A 287 -6.17 5.74 -10.59
CA PHE A 287 -6.61 5.26 -11.89
C PHE A 287 -5.50 4.49 -12.60
N ASN A 288 -5.79 3.27 -13.03
CA ASN A 288 -4.89 2.48 -13.86
C ASN A 288 -5.24 2.71 -15.34
N PRO A 289 -4.39 3.39 -16.11
CA PRO A 289 -4.69 3.74 -17.50
C PRO A 289 -4.67 2.53 -18.45
N GLN A 290 -4.10 1.39 -18.04
CA GLN A 290 -4.04 0.17 -18.86
C GLN A 290 -5.30 -0.66 -18.72
N SER A 291 -5.85 -0.79 -17.50
CA SER A 291 -7.06 -1.58 -17.22
C SER A 291 -8.34 -0.76 -17.23
N HIS A 292 -8.24 0.58 -17.25
CA HIS A 292 -9.36 1.51 -17.07
C HIS A 292 -10.15 1.23 -15.79
N GLN A 293 -9.42 0.91 -14.71
CA GLN A 293 -9.97 0.64 -13.39
C GLN A 293 -9.36 1.57 -12.35
N TRP A 294 -10.09 1.77 -11.28
CA TRP A 294 -9.61 2.45 -10.08
C TRP A 294 -9.24 1.44 -9.02
N SER A 295 -8.20 1.73 -8.25
CA SER A 295 -7.92 1.09 -6.97
C SER A 295 -8.25 2.04 -5.81
N LEU A 296 -8.89 1.50 -4.77
CA LEU A 296 -9.18 2.18 -3.52
C LEU A 296 -8.24 1.60 -2.46
N ASN A 297 -7.27 2.39 -2.05
CA ASN A 297 -6.31 2.03 -1.03
C ASN A 297 -6.69 2.79 0.25
N TRP A 298 -6.78 2.12 1.39
CA TRP A 298 -7.24 2.71 2.65
C TRP A 298 -6.28 2.40 3.79
N ALA A 299 -6.04 3.39 4.65
CA ALA A 299 -5.38 3.22 5.94
C ALA A 299 -6.21 3.89 7.04
N ASN A 300 -6.34 3.22 8.18
CA ASN A 300 -6.97 3.77 9.38
C ASN A 300 -5.92 4.35 10.34
N SER A 301 -6.37 5.14 11.32
CA SER A 301 -5.46 5.80 12.27
C SER A 301 -4.87 4.88 13.34
N THR A 302 -5.29 3.62 13.40
CA THR A 302 -4.83 2.70 14.44
C THR A 302 -3.40 2.24 14.18
N ASP A 303 -3.11 1.84 12.93
CA ASP A 303 -1.82 1.31 12.52
C ASP A 303 -1.20 2.05 11.33
N SER A 304 -2.01 2.85 10.61
CA SER A 304 -1.57 3.60 9.42
C SER A 304 -0.91 2.70 8.35
N VAL A 305 -1.43 1.50 8.17
CA VAL A 305 -1.02 0.55 7.15
C VAL A 305 -2.08 0.47 6.07
N MET A 306 -1.67 0.55 4.79
CA MET A 306 -2.61 0.38 3.69
C MET A 306 -3.17 -1.04 3.64
N THR A 307 -4.50 -1.14 3.52
CA THR A 307 -5.19 -2.40 3.28
C THR A 307 -4.93 -2.91 1.85
N THR A 308 -5.31 -4.15 1.59
CA THR A 308 -5.39 -4.66 0.22
C THR A 308 -6.26 -3.73 -0.63
N PRO A 309 -5.81 -3.32 -1.83
CA PRO A 309 -6.59 -2.41 -2.66
C PRO A 309 -7.87 -3.07 -3.19
N MET A 310 -8.98 -2.37 -3.05
CA MET A 310 -10.21 -2.75 -3.74
C MET A 310 -10.19 -2.22 -5.17
N VAL A 311 -10.39 -3.07 -6.17
CA VAL A 311 -10.30 -2.71 -7.58
C VAL A 311 -11.65 -2.79 -8.27
N GLY A 312 -11.95 -1.79 -9.10
CA GLY A 312 -13.21 -1.75 -9.83
C GLY A 312 -13.36 -0.54 -10.74
N ARG A 313 -14.58 -0.21 -11.10
CA ARG A 313 -14.90 0.89 -12.00
C ARG A 313 -16.31 1.40 -11.80
N PHE A 314 -16.62 2.51 -12.43
CA PHE A 314 -17.98 3.02 -12.56
C PHE A 314 -18.65 2.50 -13.84
N VAL A 315 -19.91 2.13 -13.72
CA VAL A 315 -20.77 1.75 -14.85
C VAL A 315 -22.15 2.39 -14.65
N HIS A 316 -22.59 3.20 -15.58
CA HIS A 316 -23.88 3.92 -15.53
C HIS A 316 -24.09 4.69 -14.21
N GLY A 317 -23.05 5.37 -13.72
CA GLY A 317 -23.10 6.17 -12.48
C GLY A 317 -23.07 5.36 -11.18
N LEU A 318 -22.79 4.06 -11.25
CA LEU A 318 -22.59 3.21 -10.10
C LEU A 318 -21.13 2.74 -10.04
N GLY A 319 -20.42 3.08 -8.97
CA GLY A 319 -19.07 2.56 -8.70
C GLY A 319 -19.17 1.23 -7.97
N GLN A 320 -18.41 0.22 -8.41
CA GLN A 320 -18.31 -1.06 -7.72
C GLN A 320 -16.86 -1.55 -7.71
N PHE A 321 -16.36 -1.85 -6.50
CA PHE A 321 -14.97 -2.23 -6.24
C PHE A 321 -14.95 -3.45 -5.34
N TYR A 322 -14.01 -4.35 -5.57
CA TYR A 322 -13.96 -5.65 -4.90
C TYR A 322 -12.54 -6.00 -4.50
N ASP A 323 -12.42 -6.74 -3.39
CA ASP A 323 -11.21 -7.44 -2.99
C ASP A 323 -11.55 -8.74 -2.24
N HIS A 324 -10.48 -9.41 -1.77
CA HIS A 324 -10.54 -10.49 -0.79
C HIS A 324 -9.73 -10.07 0.41
N GLU A 325 -10.32 -10.11 1.58
CA GLU A 325 -9.65 -9.74 2.82
C GLU A 325 -9.81 -10.80 3.90
N GLU A 326 -8.90 -10.79 4.87
CA GLU A 326 -9.04 -11.58 6.07
C GLU A 326 -9.92 -10.84 7.09
N PHE A 327 -11.02 -11.47 7.50
CA PHE A 327 -11.90 -10.96 8.53
C PHE A 327 -12.15 -12.03 9.58
N GLN A 328 -11.71 -11.80 10.82
CA GLN A 328 -11.84 -12.74 11.95
C GLN A 328 -11.30 -14.16 11.64
N GLY A 329 -10.13 -14.24 11.01
CA GLY A 329 -9.46 -15.51 10.67
C GLY A 329 -10.07 -16.25 9.48
N ARG A 330 -10.92 -15.60 8.69
CA ARG A 330 -11.53 -16.16 7.48
C ARG A 330 -11.31 -15.24 6.30
N ILE A 331 -11.04 -15.80 5.14
CA ILE A 331 -11.03 -15.04 3.88
C ILE A 331 -12.48 -14.81 3.44
N ILE A 332 -12.82 -13.57 3.19
CA ILE A 332 -14.12 -13.12 2.72
C ILE A 332 -13.97 -12.29 1.44
N MET A 333 -15.06 -12.08 0.74
CA MET A 333 -15.11 -11.05 -0.31
C MET A 333 -15.66 -9.76 0.29
N ALA A 334 -15.03 -8.65 -0.01
CA ALA A 334 -15.54 -7.32 0.29
C ALA A 334 -15.95 -6.59 -0.99
N ARG A 335 -16.98 -5.76 -0.88
CA ARG A 335 -17.47 -4.91 -1.97
C ARG A 335 -17.70 -3.51 -1.46
N ASN A 336 -17.12 -2.51 -2.13
CA ASN A 336 -17.44 -1.10 -1.96
C ASN A 336 -18.28 -0.58 -3.12
N GLY A 337 -19.32 0.17 -2.82
CA GLY A 337 -20.24 0.73 -3.81
C GLY A 337 -20.40 2.24 -3.64
N PHE A 338 -20.40 2.98 -4.76
CA PHE A 338 -20.76 4.40 -4.80
C PHE A 338 -22.04 4.58 -5.63
N SER A 339 -23.01 5.30 -5.09
CA SER A 339 -24.34 5.47 -5.68
C SER A 339 -24.97 6.81 -5.27
N ALA A 340 -26.17 7.09 -5.80
CA ALA A 340 -26.94 8.30 -5.51
C ALA A 340 -26.09 9.58 -5.67
N ILE A 341 -25.27 9.58 -6.74
CA ILE A 341 -24.30 10.64 -7.01
C ILE A 341 -25.05 11.87 -7.59
N THR A 342 -24.90 13.01 -6.91
CA THR A 342 -25.35 14.32 -7.34
C THR A 342 -24.24 15.35 -7.12
N PRO A 343 -24.34 16.58 -7.59
CA PRO A 343 -23.37 17.61 -7.27
C PRO A 343 -23.21 17.90 -5.77
N ASN A 344 -24.24 17.63 -4.95
CA ASN A 344 -24.29 17.99 -3.54
C ASN A 344 -24.39 16.79 -2.59
N SER A 345 -24.47 15.57 -3.11
CA SER A 345 -24.57 14.36 -2.28
C SER A 345 -24.04 13.13 -2.99
N SER A 346 -23.62 12.16 -2.22
CA SER A 346 -23.34 10.80 -2.68
C SER A 346 -23.47 9.80 -1.53
N ARG A 347 -23.57 8.52 -1.88
CA ARG A 347 -23.68 7.42 -0.94
C ARG A 347 -22.59 6.39 -1.23
N PHE A 348 -21.91 5.96 -0.20
CA PHE A 348 -20.97 4.83 -0.19
C PHE A 348 -21.54 3.70 0.67
N GLU A 349 -21.33 2.45 0.24
CA GLU A 349 -21.67 1.27 1.00
C GLU A 349 -20.53 0.25 0.90
N GLN A 350 -20.20 -0.39 2.05
CA GLN A 350 -19.39 -1.60 2.07
C GLN A 350 -20.26 -2.78 2.45
N ALA A 351 -20.03 -3.92 1.81
CA ALA A 351 -20.67 -5.18 2.12
C ALA A 351 -19.68 -6.33 2.09
N PHE A 352 -19.89 -7.31 2.97
CA PHE A 352 -19.11 -8.53 3.07
C PHE A 352 -19.89 -9.75 2.58
N SER A 353 -19.18 -10.73 2.02
CA SER A 353 -19.72 -12.02 1.60
C SER A 353 -18.82 -13.17 2.06
N GLN A 354 -19.43 -14.21 2.66
CA GLN A 354 -18.75 -15.46 3.07
C GLN A 354 -18.97 -16.60 2.08
N ASP A 355 -19.76 -16.41 1.03
CA ASP A 355 -20.21 -17.44 0.11
C ASP A 355 -19.86 -17.14 -1.35
N ALA A 356 -18.69 -16.51 -1.55
CA ALA A 356 -18.15 -16.13 -2.85
C ALA A 356 -19.09 -15.19 -3.65
N GLY A 357 -19.71 -14.22 -2.96
CA GLY A 357 -20.52 -13.19 -3.59
C GLY A 357 -21.97 -13.57 -3.90
N LYS A 358 -22.46 -14.72 -3.41
CA LYS A 358 -23.85 -15.12 -3.60
C LYS A 358 -24.79 -14.30 -2.71
N THR A 359 -24.37 -14.03 -1.47
CA THR A 359 -25.08 -13.15 -0.55
C THR A 359 -24.14 -12.09 0.01
N TRP A 360 -24.68 -10.92 0.33
CA TRP A 360 -23.94 -9.78 0.80
C TRP A 360 -24.59 -9.18 2.06
N GLU A 361 -23.80 -8.95 3.09
CA GLU A 361 -24.20 -8.22 4.28
C GLU A 361 -23.59 -6.82 4.26
N THR A 362 -24.42 -5.78 4.11
CA THR A 362 -23.96 -4.39 4.22
C THR A 362 -23.55 -4.13 5.66
N ASN A 363 -22.34 -3.62 5.85
CA ASN A 363 -21.75 -3.38 7.17
C ASN A 363 -21.28 -1.95 7.42
N TRP A 364 -21.19 -1.14 6.36
CA TRP A 364 -20.80 0.25 6.44
C TRP A 364 -21.55 1.06 5.39
N ILE A 365 -22.18 2.14 5.82
CA ILE A 365 -22.88 3.09 4.95
C ILE A 365 -22.34 4.48 5.27
N MET A 366 -21.95 5.23 4.25
CA MET A 366 -21.59 6.63 4.39
C MET A 366 -22.45 7.48 3.45
N THR A 367 -22.95 8.59 3.96
CA THR A 367 -23.58 9.64 3.16
C THR A 367 -22.75 10.90 3.23
N PHE A 368 -22.53 11.49 2.06
CA PHE A 368 -21.80 12.71 1.88
C PHE A 368 -22.77 13.82 1.47
N ASN A 369 -22.73 14.96 2.16
CA ASN A 369 -23.56 16.11 1.86
C ASN A 369 -22.72 17.39 1.94
N ARG A 370 -22.94 18.31 1.01
CA ARG A 370 -22.31 19.65 1.03
C ARG A 370 -23.08 20.63 1.89
#